data_53d1b7d47517d68afaa1f55b05a258fd
#
_entry.id   53d1b7d47517d68afaa1f55b05a258fd
#
_cell.length_a   1.000
_cell.length_b   1.000
_cell.length_c   1.000
_cell.angle_alpha   90.00
_cell.angle_beta   90.00
_cell.angle_gamma   90.00
#
_symmetry.space_group_name_H-M   'P 1'
#
loop_
_entity.id
_entity.type
_entity.pdbx_description
1 polymer ?
#
loop_
_entity_poly.entity_id
_entity_poly.type
_entity_poly.pdbx_seq_one_letter_code
_entity_poly.pdbx_strand_id
1 'polypeptide(L)'
;ILAVDALLGVKYAIIEQAPAGYMAIPNQDDAASAVYENPYVLNLGIAASKDIQNCTLEGENPFDKQNDLYSKILGHRVELYTEIDAAKTADSQNAKQWSVTVPAGSIGYLYINKDANAGSYWPVALTIDHRTINNEAWRFDNNIRQIADASDGPSSHTVSLEVAEGYTDMPQDNEPVFYALNLEVFRQIIDELKTSELVPTVFEDGKIEGEYTAENDGNLLLSVPYDDGWSVTINGAAAELMPAADKGMSCLSVQKGTNKIVMTYKTPGALAGLAISLATAATLIAAGLYTRHK
;
A
#
# COMPACT_ATOMS: atom_id res chain seq x y z
N ILE A 1 -2.79 2.18 -5.83
CA ILE A 1 -3.59 3.43 -5.65
C ILE A 1 -2.65 4.58 -5.39
N LEU A 2 -2.85 5.74 -6.05
CA LEU A 2 -1.88 6.85 -6.07
C LEU A 2 -1.34 7.24 -4.68
N ALA A 3 -2.21 7.41 -3.68
CA ALA A 3 -1.77 7.84 -2.34
C ALA A 3 -0.95 6.77 -1.60
N VAL A 4 -1.31 5.49 -1.73
CA VAL A 4 -0.52 4.38 -1.15
C VAL A 4 0.82 4.25 -1.88
N ASP A 5 0.80 4.34 -3.21
CA ASP A 5 2.01 4.24 -4.04
C ASP A 5 3.00 5.37 -3.68
N ALA A 6 2.48 6.59 -3.48
CA ALA A 6 3.29 7.72 -3.04
C ALA A 6 3.95 7.46 -1.67
N LEU A 7 3.17 7.00 -0.69
CA LEU A 7 3.64 6.74 0.68
C LEU A 7 4.65 5.59 0.76
N LEU A 8 4.46 4.56 -0.05
CA LEU A 8 5.34 3.38 -0.09
C LEU A 8 6.57 3.55 -1.00
N GLY A 9 6.77 4.73 -1.58
CA GLY A 9 7.93 5.01 -2.43
C GLY A 9 7.85 4.36 -3.82
N VAL A 10 6.65 3.99 -4.30
CA VAL A 10 6.47 3.43 -5.65
C VAL A 10 6.61 4.54 -6.68
N LYS A 11 7.79 4.59 -7.29
CA LYS A 11 8.17 5.65 -8.23
C LYS A 11 7.73 5.35 -9.66
N TYR A 12 7.81 4.13 -10.10
CA TYR A 12 7.51 3.74 -11.48
C TYR A 12 6.47 2.63 -11.54
N ALA A 13 5.59 2.70 -12.53
CA ALA A 13 4.68 1.63 -12.91
C ALA A 13 4.97 1.21 -14.36
N ILE A 14 5.06 -0.11 -14.61
CA ILE A 14 5.27 -0.70 -15.94
C ILE A 14 4.00 -1.43 -16.30
N ILE A 15 3.13 -0.80 -17.06
CA ILE A 15 1.81 -1.32 -17.40
C ILE A 15 1.34 -0.81 -18.77
N GLU A 16 0.29 -1.43 -19.31
CA GLU A 16 -0.28 -1.07 -20.62
C GLU A 16 -0.98 0.30 -20.64
N GLN A 17 -1.54 0.73 -19.51
CA GLN A 17 -2.32 1.97 -19.42
C GLN A 17 -1.86 2.80 -18.22
N ALA A 18 -1.75 4.13 -18.44
CA ALA A 18 -1.38 5.06 -17.38
C ALA A 18 -2.30 4.92 -16.15
N PRO A 19 -1.75 4.70 -14.95
CA PRO A 19 -2.52 4.89 -13.74
C PRO A 19 -2.85 6.39 -13.60
N ALA A 20 -4.03 6.70 -13.07
CA ALA A 20 -4.37 8.10 -12.82
C ALA A 20 -3.35 8.78 -11.92
N GLY A 21 -2.99 10.00 -12.24
CA GLY A 21 -2.00 10.79 -11.53
C GLY A 21 -0.53 10.48 -11.87
N TYR A 22 -0.25 9.45 -12.67
CA TYR A 22 1.09 9.16 -13.16
C TYR A 22 1.37 9.88 -14.48
N MET A 23 2.65 10.14 -14.75
CA MET A 23 3.10 10.80 -15.98
C MET A 23 3.84 9.80 -16.87
N ALA A 24 3.57 9.84 -18.19
CA ALA A 24 4.29 9.00 -19.14
C ALA A 24 5.75 9.48 -19.25
N ILE A 25 6.70 8.53 -19.21
CA ILE A 25 8.09 8.83 -19.51
C ILE A 25 8.25 8.91 -21.04
N PRO A 26 8.78 10.00 -21.60
CA PRO A 26 8.93 10.13 -23.04
C PRO A 26 9.97 9.15 -23.63
N ASN A 27 9.88 8.89 -24.93
CA ASN A 27 10.79 8.05 -25.72
C ASN A 27 10.79 6.55 -25.37
N GLN A 28 9.61 5.98 -25.21
CA GLN A 28 9.44 4.53 -25.09
C GLN A 28 9.03 4.00 -26.48
N ASP A 29 9.98 3.34 -27.16
CA ASP A 29 9.72 2.73 -28.46
C ASP A 29 8.86 1.46 -28.28
N ASP A 30 7.72 1.41 -28.94
CA ASP A 30 6.86 0.23 -29.26
C ASP A 30 6.82 -0.95 -28.25
N ALA A 31 6.89 -0.69 -26.96
CA ALA A 31 6.72 -1.74 -25.96
C ALA A 31 5.24 -2.04 -25.71
N ALA A 32 4.89 -3.30 -25.55
CA ALA A 32 3.55 -3.73 -25.13
C ALA A 32 3.15 -3.16 -23.74
N SER A 33 4.11 -2.64 -22.99
CA SER A 33 3.91 -1.95 -21.71
C SER A 33 4.75 -0.67 -21.67
N ALA A 34 4.15 0.42 -21.21
CA ALA A 34 4.85 1.68 -21.02
C ALA A 34 5.26 1.88 -19.55
N VAL A 35 6.28 2.72 -19.34
CA VAL A 35 6.72 3.12 -17.99
C VAL A 35 6.12 4.47 -17.65
N TYR A 36 5.50 4.55 -16.48
CA TYR A 36 4.91 5.76 -15.94
C TYR A 36 5.57 6.14 -14.62
N GLU A 37 5.80 7.42 -14.41
CA GLU A 37 6.41 7.95 -13.19
C GLU A 37 5.34 8.54 -12.27
N ASN A 38 5.42 8.21 -10.98
CA ASN A 38 4.64 8.83 -9.92
C ASN A 38 5.33 10.12 -9.46
N PRO A 39 4.82 11.32 -9.76
CA PRO A 39 5.44 12.58 -9.36
C PRO A 39 5.28 12.87 -7.85
N TYR A 40 4.43 12.13 -7.18
CA TYR A 40 4.08 12.32 -5.77
C TYR A 40 4.86 11.42 -4.83
N VAL A 41 5.78 10.62 -5.33
CA VAL A 41 6.54 9.66 -4.53
C VAL A 41 7.24 10.35 -3.36
N LEU A 42 7.10 9.73 -2.18
CA LEU A 42 7.83 10.09 -0.95
C LEU A 42 9.06 9.18 -0.81
N ASN A 43 10.08 9.70 -0.14
CA ASN A 43 11.26 8.90 0.19
C ASN A 43 10.99 7.96 1.38
N LEU A 44 12.00 7.18 1.74
CA LEU A 44 11.91 6.09 2.71
C LEU A 44 11.36 6.51 4.08
N GLY A 45 11.62 7.74 4.50
CA GLY A 45 11.18 8.24 5.79
C GLY A 45 10.63 9.66 5.69
N ILE A 46 9.55 9.93 6.41
CA ILE A 46 8.86 11.22 6.47
C ILE A 46 8.59 11.63 7.91
N ALA A 47 8.54 12.93 8.15
CA ALA A 47 8.10 13.46 9.46
C ALA A 47 6.67 12.97 9.78
N ALA A 48 6.43 12.61 11.04
CA ALA A 48 5.10 12.20 11.49
C ALA A 48 4.80 12.65 12.92
N SER A 49 3.51 12.79 13.23
CA SER A 49 3.05 13.11 14.56
C SER A 49 3.23 11.95 15.55
N LYS A 50 2.93 12.19 16.84
CA LYS A 50 2.99 11.15 17.87
C LYS A 50 1.90 10.08 17.71
N ASP A 51 0.83 10.41 17.02
CA ASP A 51 -0.32 9.52 16.84
C ASP A 51 -0.02 8.31 15.96
N ILE A 52 1.13 8.35 15.25
CA ILE A 52 1.59 7.23 14.40
C ILE A 52 2.20 6.07 15.20
N GLN A 53 2.69 6.33 16.44
CA GLN A 53 3.35 5.32 17.25
C GLN A 53 2.38 4.24 17.71
N ASN A 54 2.69 2.98 17.47
CA ASN A 54 1.88 1.82 17.85
C ASN A 54 0.40 1.92 17.40
N CYS A 55 0.11 2.69 16.34
CA CYS A 55 -1.26 2.91 15.91
C CYS A 55 -1.82 1.70 15.13
N THR A 56 -3.11 1.50 15.32
CA THR A 56 -3.97 0.69 14.45
C THR A 56 -4.75 1.63 13.55
N LEU A 57 -5.08 1.19 12.33
CA LEU A 57 -5.84 1.98 11.39
C LEU A 57 -7.34 1.73 11.57
N GLU A 58 -8.09 2.81 11.73
CA GLU A 58 -9.53 2.80 11.88
C GLU A 58 -10.23 3.05 10.54
N GLY A 59 -11.39 2.41 10.33
CA GLY A 59 -12.21 2.57 9.14
C GLY A 59 -12.81 1.25 8.66
N GLU A 60 -13.95 1.36 7.98
CA GLU A 60 -14.71 0.21 7.48
C GLU A 60 -14.16 -0.33 6.16
N ASN A 61 -13.44 0.49 5.44
CA ASN A 61 -12.89 0.17 4.12
C ASN A 61 -11.47 0.75 3.95
N PRO A 62 -10.74 0.39 2.88
CA PRO A 62 -9.38 0.85 2.65
C PRO A 62 -9.22 2.37 2.49
N PHE A 63 -10.25 3.10 2.07
CA PHE A 63 -10.20 4.56 1.90
C PHE A 63 -10.30 5.27 3.24
N ASP A 64 -11.19 4.82 4.12
CA ASP A 64 -11.30 5.33 5.49
C ASP A 64 -10.00 5.09 6.26
N LYS A 65 -9.41 3.89 6.12
CA LYS A 65 -8.10 3.57 6.73
C LYS A 65 -6.97 4.45 6.21
N GLN A 66 -7.01 4.85 4.93
CA GLN A 66 -6.03 5.79 4.39
C GLN A 66 -6.26 7.21 4.92
N ASN A 67 -7.50 7.67 5.05
CA ASN A 67 -7.83 8.94 5.70
C ASN A 67 -7.32 8.97 7.14
N ASP A 68 -7.52 7.89 7.89
CA ASP A 68 -7.03 7.75 9.27
C ASP A 68 -5.50 7.72 9.32
N LEU A 69 -4.84 6.98 8.43
CA LEU A 69 -3.38 6.93 8.35
C LEU A 69 -2.76 8.31 8.12
N TYR A 70 -3.24 9.04 7.10
CA TYR A 70 -2.72 10.37 6.81
C TYR A 70 -3.05 11.36 7.93
N SER A 71 -4.20 11.23 8.59
CA SER A 71 -4.54 12.03 9.78
C SER A 71 -3.57 11.76 10.94
N LYS A 72 -3.21 10.50 11.18
CA LYS A 72 -2.22 10.12 12.19
C LYS A 72 -0.80 10.56 11.84
N ILE A 73 -0.42 10.53 10.57
CA ILE A 73 0.87 11.07 10.10
C ILE A 73 0.94 12.57 10.40
N LEU A 74 -0.08 13.33 10.05
CA LEU A 74 -0.10 14.79 10.16
C LEU A 74 -0.46 15.30 11.57
N GLY A 75 -1.06 14.46 12.44
CA GLY A 75 -1.50 14.83 13.78
C GLY A 75 -2.78 15.68 13.80
N HIS A 76 -3.50 15.73 12.70
CA HIS A 76 -4.82 16.36 12.60
C HIS A 76 -5.67 15.65 11.55
N ARG A 77 -6.99 15.80 11.66
CA ARG A 77 -7.91 15.14 10.72
C ARG A 77 -7.75 15.68 9.31
N VAL A 78 -7.56 14.78 8.37
CA VAL A 78 -7.63 15.04 6.93
C VAL A 78 -8.61 14.11 6.26
N GLU A 79 -9.22 14.55 5.19
CA GLU A 79 -10.16 13.80 4.40
C GLU A 79 -9.65 13.76 2.95
N LEU A 80 -8.76 12.81 2.72
CA LEU A 80 -8.09 12.59 1.44
C LEU A 80 -9.06 11.96 0.43
N TYR A 81 -9.83 10.99 0.91
CA TYR A 81 -10.88 10.30 0.16
C TYR A 81 -12.24 10.68 0.71
N THR A 82 -13.17 11.01 -0.19
CA THR A 82 -14.57 11.30 0.13
C THR A 82 -15.45 10.28 -0.58
N GLU A 83 -16.42 9.71 0.12
CA GLU A 83 -17.42 8.85 -0.49
C GLU A 83 -18.24 9.66 -1.51
N ILE A 84 -18.49 9.07 -2.66
CA ILE A 84 -19.32 9.66 -3.71
C ILE A 84 -20.60 8.86 -3.89
N ASP A 85 -21.73 9.59 -3.96
CA ASP A 85 -23.02 8.99 -4.19
C ASP A 85 -23.07 8.28 -5.54
N ALA A 86 -23.61 7.07 -5.53
CA ALA A 86 -23.87 6.30 -6.74
C ALA A 86 -25.33 5.90 -6.81
N ALA A 87 -25.99 6.25 -7.89
CA ALA A 87 -27.37 5.85 -8.15
C ALA A 87 -27.41 4.43 -8.71
N LYS A 88 -28.00 3.49 -7.98
CA LYS A 88 -28.26 2.14 -8.50
C LYS A 88 -29.30 2.23 -9.62
N THR A 89 -28.92 1.86 -10.85
CA THR A 89 -29.75 1.95 -12.05
C THR A 89 -30.34 0.61 -12.48
N ALA A 90 -29.71 -0.50 -12.07
CA ALA A 90 -30.26 -1.85 -12.23
C ALA A 90 -29.89 -2.72 -11.03
N ASP A 91 -30.82 -3.59 -10.66
CA ASP A 91 -30.64 -4.58 -9.59
C ASP A 91 -31.47 -5.83 -9.94
N SER A 92 -30.78 -6.87 -10.34
CA SER A 92 -31.38 -8.17 -10.70
C SER A 92 -30.57 -9.30 -10.07
N GLN A 93 -31.08 -10.51 -10.17
CA GLN A 93 -30.38 -11.70 -9.66
C GLN A 93 -28.99 -11.88 -10.29
N ASN A 94 -28.82 -11.45 -11.53
CA ASN A 94 -27.60 -11.72 -12.33
C ASN A 94 -26.76 -10.47 -12.63
N ALA A 95 -27.31 -9.27 -12.38
CA ALA A 95 -26.62 -8.02 -12.73
C ALA A 95 -27.03 -6.87 -11.78
N LYS A 96 -26.06 -6.08 -11.37
CA LYS A 96 -26.24 -4.81 -10.64
C LYS A 96 -25.50 -3.71 -11.39
N GLN A 97 -26.10 -2.52 -11.45
CA GLN A 97 -25.51 -1.39 -12.16
C GLN A 97 -25.68 -0.09 -11.39
N TRP A 98 -24.66 0.74 -11.42
CA TRP A 98 -24.64 2.06 -10.80
C TRP A 98 -24.22 3.14 -11.80
N SER A 99 -24.83 4.30 -11.69
CA SER A 99 -24.35 5.55 -12.30
C SER A 99 -23.58 6.33 -11.23
N VAL A 100 -22.31 6.60 -11.53
CA VAL A 100 -21.37 7.23 -10.60
C VAL A 100 -20.84 8.52 -11.24
N THR A 101 -20.87 9.64 -10.52
CA THR A 101 -20.25 10.89 -10.98
C THR A 101 -19.01 11.17 -10.16
N VAL A 102 -17.84 11.13 -10.79
CA VAL A 102 -16.56 11.48 -10.19
C VAL A 102 -16.42 13.00 -10.23
N PRO A 103 -16.19 13.67 -9.07
CA PRO A 103 -16.07 15.13 -9.02
C PRO A 103 -14.83 15.63 -9.77
N ALA A 104 -14.90 16.87 -10.25
CA ALA A 104 -13.73 17.56 -10.85
C ALA A 104 -12.55 17.63 -9.86
N GLY A 105 -11.34 17.52 -10.38
CA GLY A 105 -10.11 17.57 -9.56
C GLY A 105 -9.88 16.34 -8.71
N SER A 106 -10.49 15.19 -9.07
CA SER A 106 -10.34 13.96 -8.30
C SER A 106 -10.13 12.72 -9.18
N ILE A 107 -9.69 11.65 -8.53
CA ILE A 107 -9.62 10.30 -9.11
C ILE A 107 -10.67 9.44 -8.44
N GLY A 108 -11.58 8.87 -9.25
CA GLY A 108 -12.62 7.97 -8.77
C GLY A 108 -12.13 6.54 -8.59
N TYR A 109 -12.51 5.92 -7.49
CA TYR A 109 -12.24 4.53 -7.17
C TYR A 109 -13.50 3.82 -6.71
N LEU A 110 -13.55 2.51 -6.92
CA LEU A 110 -14.49 1.64 -6.25
C LEU A 110 -13.76 0.61 -5.39
N TYR A 111 -14.43 0.19 -4.32
CA TYR A 111 -14.00 -0.93 -3.49
C TYR A 111 -15.19 -1.87 -3.30
N ILE A 112 -14.93 -3.15 -3.44
CA ILE A 112 -15.92 -4.19 -3.17
C ILE A 112 -15.42 -4.98 -1.97
N ASN A 113 -16.15 -4.85 -0.87
CA ASN A 113 -15.85 -5.67 0.32
C ASN A 113 -16.22 -7.11 0.01
N LYS A 114 -15.23 -7.98 0.02
CA LYS A 114 -15.42 -9.41 -0.11
C LYS A 114 -15.53 -10.00 1.29
N ASP A 115 -16.64 -10.66 1.58
CA ASP A 115 -16.76 -11.41 2.82
C ASP A 115 -15.59 -12.42 2.92
N ALA A 116 -14.82 -12.34 3.99
CA ALA A 116 -13.71 -13.25 4.27
C ALA A 116 -14.16 -14.72 4.31
N ASN A 117 -15.46 -14.97 4.55
CA ASN A 117 -16.07 -16.29 4.58
C ASN A 117 -16.53 -16.81 3.20
N ALA A 118 -16.58 -15.95 2.17
CA ALA A 118 -17.06 -16.33 0.83
C ALA A 118 -16.06 -17.16 0.02
N GLY A 119 -14.95 -17.59 0.62
CA GLY A 119 -13.88 -18.30 -0.08
C GLY A 119 -13.12 -17.38 -1.06
N SER A 120 -12.10 -17.91 -1.72
CA SER A 120 -11.24 -17.13 -2.63
C SER A 120 -11.84 -16.85 -4.01
N TYR A 121 -13.12 -17.14 -4.22
CA TYR A 121 -13.75 -17.13 -5.53
C TYR A 121 -15.04 -16.29 -5.55
N TRP A 122 -15.08 -15.25 -6.38
CA TRP A 122 -16.25 -14.38 -6.55
C TRP A 122 -16.62 -14.34 -8.04
N PRO A 123 -17.70 -15.02 -8.44
CA PRO A 123 -18.02 -15.23 -9.85
C PRO A 123 -18.70 -14.01 -10.50
N VAL A 124 -18.03 -12.85 -10.46
CA VAL A 124 -18.59 -11.61 -10.99
C VAL A 124 -17.63 -10.94 -11.95
N ALA A 125 -18.12 -10.54 -13.09
CA ALA A 125 -17.44 -9.67 -14.03
C ALA A 125 -17.71 -8.21 -13.68
N LEU A 126 -16.66 -7.38 -13.63
CA LEU A 126 -16.74 -5.94 -13.47
C LEU A 126 -16.58 -5.25 -14.82
N THR A 127 -17.50 -4.35 -15.12
CA THR A 127 -17.45 -3.49 -16.32
C THR A 127 -17.57 -2.02 -15.91
N ILE A 128 -16.72 -1.16 -16.48
CA ILE A 128 -16.82 0.29 -16.36
C ILE A 128 -16.95 0.87 -17.77
N ASP A 129 -18.03 1.61 -18.04
CA ASP A 129 -18.35 2.20 -19.35
C ASP A 129 -18.28 1.18 -20.50
N HIS A 130 -18.90 0.02 -20.30
CA HIS A 130 -18.89 -1.11 -21.24
C HIS A 130 -17.52 -1.77 -21.47
N ARG A 131 -16.49 -1.33 -20.78
CA ARG A 131 -15.16 -1.95 -20.82
C ARG A 131 -15.05 -2.95 -19.68
N THR A 132 -14.86 -4.20 -20.00
CA THR A 132 -14.63 -5.25 -19.02
C THR A 132 -13.26 -5.04 -18.37
N ILE A 133 -13.27 -4.83 -17.06
CA ILE A 133 -12.05 -4.68 -16.24
C ILE A 133 -11.57 -6.04 -15.77
N ASN A 134 -12.53 -6.93 -15.47
CA ASN A 134 -12.26 -8.29 -15.09
C ASN A 134 -13.43 -9.17 -15.57
N ASN A 135 -13.15 -10.19 -16.36
CA ASN A 135 -14.14 -11.13 -16.88
C ASN A 135 -14.07 -12.51 -16.18
N GLU A 136 -13.19 -12.67 -15.23
CA GLU A 136 -13.07 -13.88 -14.44
C GLU A 136 -13.46 -13.60 -12.96
N ALA A 137 -13.87 -14.67 -12.30
CA ALA A 137 -14.13 -14.64 -10.88
C ALA A 137 -12.94 -14.07 -10.11
N TRP A 138 -13.19 -13.11 -9.26
CA TRP A 138 -12.19 -12.43 -8.48
C TRP A 138 -11.57 -13.38 -7.46
N ARG A 139 -10.35 -13.78 -7.76
CA ARG A 139 -9.63 -14.76 -6.95
C ARG A 139 -8.87 -14.14 -5.79
N PHE A 140 -8.64 -12.81 -5.78
CA PHE A 140 -7.68 -12.17 -4.88
C PHE A 140 -8.24 -10.91 -4.20
N ASP A 141 -7.62 -10.54 -3.11
CA ASP A 141 -8.01 -9.46 -2.18
C ASP A 141 -7.90 -8.04 -2.76
N ASN A 142 -7.47 -7.89 -4.01
CA ASN A 142 -7.35 -6.56 -4.63
C ASN A 142 -8.69 -6.12 -5.21
N ASN A 143 -9.60 -5.71 -4.34
CA ASN A 143 -10.96 -5.32 -4.68
C ASN A 143 -11.11 -3.82 -4.99
N ILE A 144 -9.99 -3.07 -5.04
CA ILE A 144 -10.00 -1.66 -5.41
C ILE A 144 -9.73 -1.53 -6.90
N ARG A 145 -10.58 -0.74 -7.58
CA ARG A 145 -10.39 -0.39 -9.00
C ARG A 145 -10.56 1.10 -9.20
N GLN A 146 -9.74 1.66 -10.08
CA GLN A 146 -9.91 3.01 -10.57
C GLN A 146 -11.11 3.05 -11.52
N ILE A 147 -11.98 4.05 -11.33
CA ILE A 147 -13.12 4.32 -12.22
C ILE A 147 -12.68 5.29 -13.30
N ALA A 148 -12.16 6.45 -12.90
CA ALA A 148 -11.79 7.52 -13.81
C ALA A 148 -10.76 8.47 -13.20
N ASP A 149 -10.04 9.17 -14.08
CA ASP A 149 -9.32 10.38 -13.77
C ASP A 149 -10.18 11.58 -14.20
N ALA A 150 -10.68 12.33 -13.22
CA ALA A 150 -11.49 13.52 -13.39
C ALA A 150 -10.70 14.81 -13.06
N SER A 151 -9.38 14.78 -13.21
CA SER A 151 -8.49 15.92 -12.92
C SER A 151 -8.88 17.19 -13.69
N ASP A 152 -9.32 17.05 -14.93
CA ASP A 152 -9.67 18.17 -15.84
C ASP A 152 -11.14 18.58 -15.75
N GLY A 153 -12.01 17.78 -15.11
CA GLY A 153 -13.43 18.09 -14.98
C GLY A 153 -14.25 16.88 -14.50
N PRO A 154 -15.50 17.11 -14.06
CA PRO A 154 -16.32 16.02 -13.57
C PRO A 154 -16.65 15.04 -14.69
N SER A 155 -16.72 13.75 -14.37
CA SER A 155 -17.08 12.71 -15.33
C SER A 155 -18.09 11.72 -14.76
N SER A 156 -19.04 11.27 -15.59
CA SER A 156 -20.07 10.31 -15.20
C SER A 156 -19.80 8.95 -15.85
N HIS A 157 -19.91 7.90 -15.07
CA HIS A 157 -19.53 6.55 -15.44
C HIS A 157 -20.63 5.56 -15.08
N THR A 158 -20.69 4.48 -15.84
CA THR A 158 -21.55 3.34 -15.55
C THR A 158 -20.68 2.20 -15.03
N VAL A 159 -20.93 1.75 -13.81
CA VAL A 159 -20.29 0.58 -13.21
C VAL A 159 -21.28 -0.56 -13.17
N SER A 160 -20.91 -1.70 -13.74
CA SER A 160 -21.76 -2.90 -13.77
C SER A 160 -21.03 -4.10 -13.18
N LEU A 161 -21.76 -4.87 -12.38
CA LEU A 161 -21.36 -6.19 -11.92
C LEU A 161 -22.32 -7.20 -12.52
N GLU A 162 -21.79 -8.20 -13.19
CA GLU A 162 -22.58 -9.26 -13.84
C GLU A 162 -22.04 -10.63 -13.41
N VAL A 163 -22.92 -11.61 -13.26
CA VAL A 163 -22.49 -12.97 -12.95
C VAL A 163 -21.64 -13.49 -14.10
N ALA A 164 -20.45 -13.99 -13.77
CA ALA A 164 -19.54 -14.54 -14.76
C ALA A 164 -20.11 -15.78 -15.44
N GLU A 165 -19.71 -16.02 -16.69
CA GLU A 165 -20.17 -17.15 -17.48
C GLU A 165 -19.97 -18.49 -16.74
N GLY A 166 -21.03 -19.30 -16.69
CA GLY A 166 -21.03 -20.59 -16.00
C GLY A 166 -21.49 -20.55 -14.54
N TYR A 167 -21.89 -19.38 -14.02
CA TYR A 167 -22.44 -19.20 -12.67
C TYR A 167 -23.88 -18.68 -12.74
N THR A 168 -24.66 -18.92 -11.67
CA THR A 168 -26.10 -18.63 -11.66
C THR A 168 -26.49 -17.51 -10.69
N ASP A 169 -25.68 -17.24 -9.67
CA ASP A 169 -26.07 -16.37 -8.58
C ASP A 169 -25.01 -15.30 -8.29
N MET A 170 -25.47 -14.05 -8.15
CA MET A 170 -24.67 -12.95 -7.66
C MET A 170 -24.62 -12.99 -6.11
N PRO A 171 -23.44 -12.83 -5.50
CA PRO A 171 -23.35 -12.65 -4.06
C PRO A 171 -24.21 -11.48 -3.61
N GLN A 172 -25.11 -11.71 -2.63
CA GLN A 172 -26.18 -10.77 -2.27
C GLN A 172 -25.67 -9.56 -1.46
N ASP A 173 -24.58 -9.72 -0.70
CA ASP A 173 -24.24 -8.80 0.40
C ASP A 173 -23.05 -7.87 0.12
N ASN A 174 -22.49 -7.88 -1.09
CA ASN A 174 -21.27 -7.14 -1.40
C ASN A 174 -21.52 -6.10 -2.49
N GLU A 175 -22.03 -4.94 -2.08
CA GLU A 175 -22.14 -3.80 -2.99
C GLU A 175 -20.83 -2.99 -2.99
N PRO A 176 -20.46 -2.43 -4.15
CA PRO A 176 -19.32 -1.54 -4.21
C PRO A 176 -19.60 -0.25 -3.45
N VAL A 177 -18.57 0.25 -2.77
CA VAL A 177 -18.54 1.64 -2.29
C VAL A 177 -17.66 2.44 -3.24
N PHE A 178 -17.99 3.71 -3.42
CA PHE A 178 -17.36 4.60 -4.37
C PHE A 178 -16.72 5.77 -3.66
N TYR A 179 -15.46 6.05 -3.97
CA TYR A 179 -14.69 7.12 -3.33
C TYR A 179 -13.96 7.96 -4.37
N ALA A 180 -13.79 9.22 -4.07
CA ALA A 180 -12.97 10.15 -4.84
C ALA A 180 -11.75 10.58 -4.02
N LEU A 181 -10.55 10.40 -4.59
CA LEU A 181 -9.33 11.01 -4.09
C LEU A 181 -9.31 12.48 -4.50
N ASN A 182 -9.34 13.40 -3.55
CA ASN A 182 -9.20 14.83 -3.81
C ASN A 182 -7.73 15.16 -4.14
N LEU A 183 -7.46 15.50 -5.39
CA LEU A 183 -6.09 15.76 -5.86
C LEU A 183 -5.48 17.03 -5.29
N GLU A 184 -6.28 18.04 -4.96
CA GLU A 184 -5.79 19.28 -4.35
C GLU A 184 -5.33 19.02 -2.92
N VAL A 185 -6.16 18.38 -2.10
CA VAL A 185 -5.81 17.96 -0.72
C VAL A 185 -4.60 17.03 -0.75
N PHE A 186 -4.59 16.07 -1.66
CA PHE A 186 -3.48 15.14 -1.80
C PHE A 186 -2.15 15.84 -2.10
N ARG A 187 -2.14 16.76 -3.07
CA ARG A 187 -0.93 17.53 -3.43
C ARG A 187 -0.41 18.34 -2.25
N GLN A 188 -1.29 19.04 -1.55
CA GLN A 188 -0.92 19.83 -0.37
C GLN A 188 -0.27 18.96 0.71
N ILE A 189 -0.82 17.79 0.99
CA ILE A 189 -0.24 16.84 1.94
C ILE A 189 1.12 16.35 1.47
N ILE A 190 1.25 15.94 0.21
CA ILE A 190 2.54 15.47 -0.33
C ILE A 190 3.61 16.57 -0.30
N ASP A 191 3.24 17.80 -0.66
CA ASP A 191 4.16 18.94 -0.61
C ASP A 191 4.63 19.23 0.82
N GLU A 192 3.74 19.13 1.81
CA GLU A 192 4.09 19.24 3.24
C GLU A 192 5.06 18.12 3.67
N LEU A 193 4.75 16.87 3.35
CA LEU A 193 5.57 15.72 3.75
C LEU A 193 6.95 15.72 3.08
N LYS A 194 7.06 16.23 1.86
CA LYS A 194 8.34 16.38 1.13
C LYS A 194 9.29 17.41 1.73
N THR A 195 8.84 18.27 2.63
CA THR A 195 9.71 19.28 3.26
C THR A 195 10.76 18.66 4.19
N SER A 196 10.52 17.46 4.70
CA SER A 196 11.40 16.79 5.66
C SER A 196 11.38 15.27 5.44
N GLU A 197 12.29 14.78 4.62
CA GLU A 197 12.37 13.38 4.22
C GLU A 197 13.74 12.76 4.56
N LEU A 198 13.74 11.47 4.88
CA LEU A 198 14.94 10.66 4.94
C LEU A 198 15.21 10.04 3.56
N VAL A 199 16.26 10.51 2.91
CA VAL A 199 16.78 9.89 1.70
C VAL A 199 17.92 8.94 2.09
N PRO A 200 17.80 7.62 1.85
CA PRO A 200 18.85 6.70 2.20
C PRO A 200 20.11 6.94 1.36
N THR A 201 21.27 6.95 2.01
CA THR A 201 22.59 6.97 1.37
C THR A 201 23.12 5.56 1.12
N VAL A 202 22.65 4.58 1.91
CA VAL A 202 22.86 3.15 1.71
C VAL A 202 21.50 2.47 1.78
N PHE A 203 21.19 1.69 0.75
CA PHE A 203 19.99 0.85 0.69
C PHE A 203 20.39 -0.48 0.07
N GLU A 204 20.79 -1.41 0.91
CA GLU A 204 21.31 -2.72 0.53
C GLU A 204 20.55 -3.82 1.29
N ASP A 205 20.77 -5.06 0.90
CA ASP A 205 20.16 -6.22 1.57
C ASP A 205 20.53 -6.26 3.07
N GLY A 206 19.53 -6.08 3.89
CA GLY A 206 19.67 -6.05 5.34
C GLY A 206 20.33 -4.79 5.91
N LYS A 207 20.50 -3.71 5.13
CA LYS A 207 21.13 -2.48 5.61
C LYS A 207 20.54 -1.23 4.99
N ILE A 208 20.18 -0.27 5.85
CA ILE A 208 19.71 1.06 5.47
C ILE A 208 20.50 2.09 6.28
N GLU A 209 21.07 3.08 5.60
CA GLU A 209 21.71 4.24 6.25
C GLU A 209 21.22 5.53 5.60
N GLY A 210 21.11 6.58 6.40
CA GLY A 210 20.76 7.91 5.93
C GLY A 210 20.84 8.96 7.02
N GLU A 211 20.71 10.21 6.61
CA GLU A 211 20.65 11.35 7.54
C GLU A 211 19.28 12.02 7.40
N TYR A 212 18.67 12.28 8.54
CA TYR A 212 17.39 12.98 8.63
C TYR A 212 17.57 14.23 9.51
N THR A 213 17.14 15.38 9.02
CA THR A 213 17.19 16.62 9.79
C THR A 213 15.78 16.98 10.27
N ALA A 214 15.57 16.84 11.58
CA ALA A 214 14.31 17.19 12.22
C ALA A 214 14.30 18.67 12.66
N GLU A 215 13.24 19.38 12.35
CA GLU A 215 13.05 20.77 12.82
C GLU A 215 12.76 20.84 14.32
N ASN A 216 12.09 19.83 14.84
CA ASN A 216 11.74 19.67 16.26
C ASN A 216 11.88 18.21 16.66
N ASP A 217 11.86 17.94 17.98
CA ASP A 217 11.70 16.57 18.47
C ASP A 217 10.37 16.00 17.97
N GLY A 218 10.40 14.77 17.43
CA GLY A 218 9.22 14.18 16.79
C GLY A 218 9.42 12.73 16.42
N ASN A 219 8.69 12.31 15.38
CA ASN A 219 8.78 10.97 14.84
C ASN A 219 9.15 10.99 13.37
N LEU A 220 9.87 9.96 12.97
CA LEU A 220 10.15 9.61 11.60
C LEU A 220 9.38 8.32 11.29
N LEU A 221 8.39 8.40 10.42
CA LEU A 221 7.71 7.23 9.85
C LEU A 221 8.54 6.69 8.70
N LEU A 222 8.77 5.39 8.69
CA LEU A 222 9.53 4.69 7.66
C LEU A 222 8.61 3.77 6.87
N SER A 223 8.67 3.82 5.55
CA SER A 223 7.98 2.86 4.66
C SER A 223 8.66 1.48 4.64
N VAL A 224 9.12 1.05 5.81
CA VAL A 224 9.73 -0.26 6.08
C VAL A 224 8.81 -1.01 7.03
N PRO A 225 8.36 -2.24 6.69
CA PRO A 225 7.56 -3.04 7.59
C PRO A 225 8.24 -3.27 8.94
N TYR A 226 7.46 -3.22 10.03
CA TYR A 226 7.98 -3.54 11.34
C TYR A 226 8.31 -5.01 11.48
N ASP A 227 9.55 -5.29 11.92
CA ASP A 227 10.03 -6.64 12.19
C ASP A 227 11.08 -6.63 13.31
N ASP A 228 11.04 -7.61 14.19
CA ASP A 228 11.96 -7.74 15.34
C ASP A 228 13.42 -8.03 14.91
N GLY A 229 13.65 -8.36 13.65
CA GLY A 229 14.98 -8.56 13.07
C GLY A 229 15.75 -7.26 12.84
N TRP A 230 15.08 -6.12 12.81
CA TRP A 230 15.72 -4.82 12.67
C TRP A 230 16.39 -4.36 13.97
N SER A 231 17.61 -3.91 13.84
CA SER A 231 18.35 -3.19 14.90
C SER A 231 18.68 -1.79 14.40
N VAL A 232 18.38 -0.79 15.20
CA VAL A 232 18.52 0.62 14.80
C VAL A 232 19.46 1.36 15.73
N THR A 233 20.29 2.24 15.15
CA THR A 233 21.02 3.25 15.89
C THR A 233 20.74 4.64 15.33
N ILE A 234 20.64 5.64 16.21
CA ILE A 234 20.57 7.06 15.86
C ILE A 234 21.80 7.74 16.48
N ASN A 235 22.61 8.40 15.66
CA ASN A 235 23.86 9.04 16.07
C ASN A 235 24.81 8.08 16.84
N GLY A 236 24.78 6.79 16.48
CA GLY A 236 25.59 5.73 17.09
C GLY A 236 25.04 5.16 18.40
N ALA A 237 23.96 5.71 18.95
CA ALA A 237 23.28 5.16 20.13
C ALA A 237 22.13 4.23 19.68
N ALA A 238 21.92 3.12 20.40
CA ALA A 238 20.81 2.22 20.14
C ALA A 238 19.48 2.96 20.27
N ALA A 239 18.57 2.74 19.32
CA ALA A 239 17.24 3.32 19.26
C ALA A 239 16.18 2.22 19.11
N GLU A 240 15.02 2.47 19.69
CA GLU A 240 13.87 1.58 19.60
C GLU A 240 13.12 1.81 18.27
N LEU A 241 12.88 0.74 17.52
CA LEU A 241 11.99 0.76 16.38
C LEU A 241 10.59 0.41 16.87
N MET A 242 9.62 1.28 16.61
CA MET A 242 8.23 1.10 17.01
C MET A 242 7.37 0.70 15.82
N PRO A 243 6.34 -0.14 16.00
CA PRO A 243 5.38 -0.43 14.94
C PRO A 243 4.49 0.78 14.65
N ALA A 244 4.07 0.91 13.40
CA ALA A 244 3.09 1.88 12.92
C ALA A 244 2.14 1.23 11.91
N ALA A 245 0.95 1.77 11.75
CA ALA A 245 -0.04 1.32 10.78
C ALA A 245 -0.25 -0.21 10.78
N ASP A 246 -0.70 -0.77 11.90
CA ASP A 246 -0.92 -2.21 12.09
C ASP A 246 0.34 -3.06 11.85
N LYS A 247 1.53 -2.53 12.15
CA LYS A 247 2.87 -3.11 11.85
C LYS A 247 3.25 -3.12 10.36
N GLY A 248 2.42 -2.54 9.48
CA GLY A 248 2.76 -2.40 8.07
C GLY A 248 3.91 -1.43 7.81
N MET A 249 4.20 -0.55 8.77
CA MET A 249 5.28 0.44 8.74
C MET A 249 6.00 0.48 10.07
N SER A 250 7.15 1.18 10.09
CA SER A 250 7.96 1.38 11.28
C SER A 250 8.09 2.85 11.64
N CYS A 251 8.32 3.15 12.91
CA CYS A 251 8.48 4.51 13.39
C CYS A 251 9.69 4.63 14.34
N LEU A 252 10.41 5.76 14.26
CA LEU A 252 11.52 6.12 15.14
C LEU A 252 11.24 7.45 15.83
N SER A 253 11.58 7.56 17.11
CA SER A 253 11.65 8.85 17.77
C SER A 253 12.97 9.55 17.42
N VAL A 254 12.90 10.79 16.96
CA VAL A 254 14.03 11.60 16.51
C VAL A 254 14.10 12.90 17.31
N GLN A 255 15.31 13.42 17.50
CA GLN A 255 15.54 14.69 18.16
C GLN A 255 15.72 15.81 17.14
N LYS A 256 15.46 17.03 17.53
CA LYS A 256 15.76 18.22 16.74
C LYS A 256 17.20 18.21 16.26
N GLY A 257 17.40 18.55 14.99
CA GLY A 257 18.72 18.57 14.33
C GLY A 257 18.98 17.32 13.52
N THR A 258 20.24 17.07 13.21
CA THR A 258 20.65 15.96 12.33
C THR A 258 20.68 14.63 13.08
N ASN A 259 19.94 13.66 12.55
CA ASN A 259 19.86 12.29 13.04
C ASN A 259 20.50 11.38 11.99
N LYS A 260 21.66 10.80 12.28
CA LYS A 260 22.28 9.78 11.47
C LYS A 260 21.71 8.43 11.84
N ILE A 261 20.91 7.85 10.95
CA ILE A 261 20.16 6.62 11.16
C ILE A 261 20.88 5.46 10.46
N VAL A 262 21.09 4.37 11.20
CA VAL A 262 21.61 3.11 10.68
C VAL A 262 20.68 2.00 11.14
N MET A 263 20.13 1.26 10.17
CA MET A 263 19.30 0.09 10.39
C MET A 263 20.00 -1.13 9.83
N THR A 264 20.03 -2.22 10.59
CA THR A 264 20.58 -3.50 10.15
C THR A 264 19.60 -4.62 10.45
N TYR A 265 19.36 -5.49 9.47
CA TYR A 265 18.44 -6.60 9.61
C TYR A 265 19.18 -7.93 9.83
N LYS A 266 18.69 -8.71 10.77
CA LYS A 266 19.12 -10.09 10.99
C LYS A 266 17.89 -10.97 11.12
N THR A 267 17.76 -11.94 10.23
CA THR A 267 16.63 -12.87 10.25
C THR A 267 16.48 -13.54 11.62
N PRO A 268 15.37 -13.34 12.33
CA PRO A 268 15.13 -13.99 13.62
C PRO A 268 15.22 -15.52 13.50
N GLY A 269 15.92 -16.14 14.45
CA GLY A 269 16.09 -17.59 14.48
C GLY A 269 17.09 -18.20 13.49
N ALA A 270 17.66 -17.43 12.57
CA ALA A 270 18.60 -17.97 11.56
C ALA A 270 19.81 -18.66 12.18
N LEU A 271 20.44 -18.07 13.20
CA LEU A 271 21.56 -18.68 13.92
C LEU A 271 21.16 -19.95 14.66
N ALA A 272 20.00 -19.97 15.30
CA ALA A 272 19.49 -21.14 15.99
C ALA A 272 19.18 -22.28 15.00
N GLY A 273 18.55 -21.95 13.86
CA GLY A 273 18.28 -22.90 12.78
C GLY A 273 19.56 -23.49 12.18
N LEU A 274 20.58 -22.63 11.96
CA LEU A 274 21.90 -23.08 11.48
C LEU A 274 22.55 -24.05 12.49
N ALA A 275 22.54 -23.72 13.80
CA ALA A 275 23.10 -24.57 14.84
C ALA A 275 22.42 -25.94 14.91
N ILE A 276 21.08 -25.98 14.81
CA ILE A 276 20.32 -27.23 14.78
C ILE A 276 20.68 -28.04 13.53
N SER A 277 20.75 -27.40 12.37
CA SER A 277 21.10 -28.07 11.11
C SER A 277 22.50 -28.68 11.16
N LEU A 278 23.49 -27.95 11.69
CA LEU A 278 24.86 -28.44 11.83
C LEU A 278 24.94 -29.61 12.82
N ALA A 279 24.24 -29.52 13.98
CA ALA A 279 24.18 -30.60 14.96
C ALA A 279 23.55 -31.86 14.36
N THR A 280 22.46 -31.72 13.60
CA THR A 280 21.80 -32.83 12.91
C THR A 280 22.70 -33.47 11.87
N ALA A 281 23.39 -32.67 11.04
CA ALA A 281 24.34 -33.16 10.05
C ALA A 281 25.50 -33.94 10.71
N ALA A 282 26.07 -33.39 11.79
CA ALA A 282 27.15 -34.06 12.54
C ALA A 282 26.67 -35.40 13.12
N THR A 283 25.46 -35.46 13.67
CA THR A 283 24.87 -36.69 14.21
C THR A 283 24.66 -37.76 13.13
N LEU A 284 24.15 -37.35 11.95
CA LEU A 284 23.96 -38.28 10.82
C LEU A 284 25.28 -38.81 10.29
N ILE A 285 26.33 -37.98 10.17
CA ILE A 285 27.65 -38.38 9.77
C ILE A 285 28.22 -39.39 10.78
N ALA A 286 28.14 -39.09 12.08
CA ALA A 286 28.62 -39.98 13.14
C ALA A 286 27.91 -41.35 13.10
N ALA A 287 26.59 -41.36 12.95
CA ALA A 287 25.78 -42.55 12.81
C ALA A 287 26.17 -43.37 11.56
N GLY A 288 26.36 -42.69 10.42
CA GLY A 288 26.81 -43.35 9.18
C GLY A 288 28.22 -43.98 9.26
N LEU A 289 29.14 -43.32 9.95
CA LEU A 289 30.45 -43.87 10.22
C LEU A 289 30.40 -45.07 11.18
N TYR A 290 29.60 -44.97 12.22
CA TYR A 290 29.41 -46.06 13.16
C TYR A 290 28.81 -47.33 12.52
N THR A 291 27.87 -47.20 11.60
CA THR A 291 27.26 -48.31 10.88
C THR A 291 28.20 -48.94 9.85
N ARG A 292 29.20 -48.22 9.34
CA ARG A 292 30.19 -48.73 8.41
C ARG A 292 31.33 -49.51 9.10
N HIS A 293 31.50 -49.33 10.40
CA HIS A 293 32.53 -50.06 11.18
C HIS A 293 32.00 -51.29 11.94
N LYS A 294 30.73 -51.61 11.80
CA LYS A 294 30.16 -52.90 12.15
C LYS A 294 29.96 -53.77 10.92
#